data_b53b1321d48721cc24ad3f46f9c8d82b
#
_entry.id   b53b1321d48721cc24ad3f46f9c8d82b
#
_cell.length_a   1.000
_cell.length_b   1.000
_cell.length_c   1.000
_cell.angle_alpha   90.00
_cell.angle_beta   90.00
_cell.angle_gamma   90.00
#
_symmetry.space_group_name_H-M   'P 1'
#
loop_
_entity.id
_entity.type
_entity.pdbx_description
1 polymer ?
#
loop_
_entity_poly.entity_id
_entity_poly.type
_entity_poly.pdbx_seq_one_letter_code
_entity_poly.pdbx_strand_id
1 'polypeptide(L)'
;MQNYVISLTTSTDRRQHITQEFKKQDILFEFFDAITTSQLDEVSKQLNLHIFESERLSSIEKACFLSHIYLWQKMLDDNLEYITVFEDDIYLGINADKFLIDYQWISDNLGDTDIIKLETALEKIHIDEESISYESWYFSRLKSCHTGTAAYIISNKGAKTLLQHIQSLSEDDYIAIDHM
;
A
#
# COMPACT_ATOMS: atom_id res chain seq x y z
N MET A 1 -8.07 0.04 13.52
CA MET A 1 -7.42 -0.07 12.18
C MET A 1 -6.57 1.15 11.92
N GLN A 2 -5.40 1.00 11.32
CA GLN A 2 -4.53 2.12 11.00
C GLN A 2 -4.49 2.33 9.49
N ASN A 3 -5.07 3.44 9.04
CA ASN A 3 -5.14 3.83 7.64
C ASN A 3 -4.13 4.95 7.41
N TYR A 4 -3.21 4.73 6.47
CA TYR A 4 -2.21 5.72 6.08
C TYR A 4 -2.47 6.23 4.67
N VAL A 5 -2.33 7.53 4.46
CA VAL A 5 -2.36 8.13 3.13
C VAL A 5 -0.99 8.74 2.84
N ILE A 6 -0.30 8.18 1.86
CA ILE A 6 0.98 8.70 1.36
C ILE A 6 0.70 9.98 0.57
N SER A 7 1.28 11.10 1.00
CA SER A 7 1.10 12.39 0.35
C SER A 7 2.28 13.32 0.60
N LEU A 8 2.69 14.08 -0.39
CA LEU A 8 3.66 15.15 -0.20
C LEU A 8 3.09 16.24 0.73
N THR A 9 3.89 16.76 1.64
CA THR A 9 3.49 17.86 2.53
C THR A 9 3.05 19.10 1.76
N THR A 10 3.56 19.29 0.54
CA THR A 10 3.24 20.41 -0.35
C THR A 10 1.96 20.20 -1.17
N SER A 11 1.41 18.99 -1.21
CA SER A 11 0.20 18.63 -1.97
C SER A 11 -1.09 19.03 -1.23
N THR A 12 -1.23 20.32 -0.89
CA THR A 12 -2.31 20.82 -0.02
C THR A 12 -3.70 20.51 -0.56
N ASP A 13 -3.91 20.62 -1.87
CA ASP A 13 -5.22 20.38 -2.50
C ASP A 13 -5.59 18.89 -2.43
N ARG A 14 -4.63 17.98 -2.67
CA ARG A 14 -4.82 16.54 -2.54
C ARG A 14 -5.10 16.15 -1.09
N ARG A 15 -4.32 16.69 -0.14
CA ARG A 15 -4.58 16.46 1.30
C ARG A 15 -5.95 16.96 1.74
N GLN A 16 -6.40 18.09 1.22
CA GLN A 16 -7.75 18.60 1.47
C GLN A 16 -8.82 17.66 0.89
N HIS A 17 -8.61 17.18 -0.35
CA HIS A 17 -9.49 16.20 -0.99
C HIS A 17 -9.62 14.93 -0.12
N ILE A 18 -8.51 14.30 0.25
CA ILE A 18 -8.48 13.10 1.09
C ILE A 18 -9.19 13.33 2.42
N THR A 19 -8.92 14.45 3.08
CA THR A 19 -9.57 14.80 4.34
C THR A 19 -11.10 14.83 4.20
N GLN A 20 -11.60 15.33 3.07
CA GLN A 20 -13.04 15.36 2.79
C GLN A 20 -13.59 13.97 2.46
N GLU A 21 -12.87 13.16 1.69
CA GLU A 21 -13.29 11.79 1.35
C GLU A 21 -13.44 10.92 2.59
N PHE A 22 -12.44 10.88 3.45
CA PHE A 22 -12.46 10.08 4.67
C PHE A 22 -13.52 10.57 5.67
N LYS A 23 -13.69 11.88 5.79
CA LYS A 23 -14.71 12.48 6.65
C LYS A 23 -16.13 12.11 6.24
N LYS A 24 -16.43 11.91 4.95
CA LYS A 24 -17.78 11.54 4.47
C LYS A 24 -18.25 10.21 5.05
N GLN A 25 -17.35 9.31 5.41
CA GLN A 25 -17.66 7.98 5.91
C GLN A 25 -17.16 7.76 7.35
N ASP A 26 -16.71 8.83 8.01
CA ASP A 26 -16.25 8.82 9.41
C ASP A 26 -15.06 7.87 9.65
N ILE A 27 -14.21 7.71 8.62
CA ILE A 27 -13.04 6.85 8.66
C ILE A 27 -11.83 7.65 9.17
N LEU A 28 -11.16 7.14 10.20
CA LEU A 28 -9.92 7.72 10.71
C LEU A 28 -8.73 7.33 9.83
N PHE A 29 -7.83 8.28 9.60
CA PHE A 29 -6.59 8.06 8.87
C PHE A 29 -5.48 9.00 9.34
N GLU A 30 -4.24 8.70 8.95
CA GLU A 30 -3.07 9.55 9.15
C GLU A 30 -2.39 9.81 7.81
N PHE A 31 -1.94 11.06 7.59
CA PHE A 31 -1.02 11.32 6.49
C PHE A 31 0.37 10.79 6.82
N PHE A 32 0.91 10.03 5.89
CA PHE A 32 2.34 9.74 5.85
C PHE A 32 3.00 10.70 4.85
N ASP A 33 3.96 11.48 5.34
CA ASP A 33 4.70 12.43 4.50
C ASP A 33 5.57 11.65 3.51
N ALA A 34 5.20 11.70 2.22
CA ALA A 34 5.87 10.96 1.16
C ALA A 34 7.36 11.28 1.11
N ILE A 35 8.18 10.27 0.90
CA ILE A 35 9.62 10.41 0.69
C ILE A 35 9.85 11.26 -0.57
N THR A 36 10.70 12.27 -0.45
CA THR A 36 11.05 13.15 -1.56
C THR A 36 12.34 12.69 -2.26
N THR A 37 12.56 13.19 -3.47
CA THR A 37 13.78 12.85 -4.23
C THR A 37 15.08 13.28 -3.54
N SER A 38 15.04 14.25 -2.64
CA SER A 38 16.19 14.69 -1.84
C SER A 38 16.54 13.72 -0.69
N GLN A 39 15.66 12.80 -0.33
CA GLN A 39 15.83 11.87 0.78
C GLN A 39 16.23 10.45 0.30
N LEU A 40 16.32 10.23 -1.01
CA LEU A 40 16.52 8.89 -1.59
C LEU A 40 17.74 8.15 -1.03
N ASP A 41 18.90 8.79 -1.00
CA ASP A 41 20.16 8.19 -0.52
C ASP A 41 20.07 7.83 0.98
N GLU A 42 19.57 8.76 1.80
CA GLU A 42 19.43 8.56 3.23
C GLU A 42 18.47 7.42 3.57
N VAL A 43 17.27 7.44 2.95
CA VAL A 43 16.23 6.45 3.23
C VAL A 43 16.62 5.08 2.68
N SER A 44 17.25 5.00 1.50
CA SER A 44 17.75 3.74 0.94
C SER A 44 18.76 3.08 1.89
N LYS A 45 19.69 3.85 2.43
CA LYS A 45 20.67 3.35 3.42
C LYS A 45 20.00 2.91 4.73
N GLN A 46 19.03 3.70 5.23
CA GLN A 46 18.29 3.37 6.45
C GLN A 46 17.55 2.03 6.33
N LEU A 47 16.95 1.77 5.16
CA LEU A 47 16.20 0.55 4.87
C LEU A 47 17.09 -0.61 4.38
N ASN A 48 18.40 -0.38 4.20
CA ASN A 48 19.36 -1.34 3.64
C ASN A 48 18.94 -1.81 2.23
N LEU A 49 18.68 -0.85 1.33
CA LEU A 49 18.24 -1.09 -0.05
C LEU A 49 19.22 -0.50 -1.05
N HIS A 50 19.39 -1.18 -2.20
CA HIS A 50 20.23 -0.74 -3.33
C HIS A 50 19.46 0.05 -4.39
N ILE A 51 18.23 0.51 -4.08
CA ILE A 51 17.35 1.21 -5.03
C ILE A 51 17.92 2.57 -5.46
N PHE A 52 18.71 3.22 -4.62
CA PHE A 52 19.31 4.52 -4.95
C PHE A 52 20.22 4.42 -6.17
N GLU A 53 21.00 3.35 -6.26
CA GLU A 53 21.96 3.07 -7.33
C GLU A 53 21.28 2.61 -8.63
N SER A 54 20.03 2.10 -8.57
CA SER A 54 19.34 1.59 -9.76
C SER A 54 19.16 2.65 -10.83
N GLU A 55 19.50 2.33 -12.07
CA GLU A 55 19.25 3.16 -13.26
C GLU A 55 17.91 2.85 -13.94
N ARG A 56 17.19 1.82 -13.48
CA ARG A 56 15.91 1.38 -14.07
C ARG A 56 14.73 2.24 -13.68
N LEU A 57 14.82 2.94 -12.55
CA LEU A 57 13.77 3.76 -12.00
C LEU A 57 14.17 5.23 -12.01
N SER A 58 13.22 6.09 -12.35
CA SER A 58 13.35 7.53 -12.17
C SER A 58 13.41 7.88 -10.67
N SER A 59 13.91 9.06 -10.34
CA SER A 59 13.95 9.54 -8.95
C SER A 59 12.55 9.63 -8.32
N ILE A 60 11.51 9.88 -9.12
CA ILE A 60 10.13 9.94 -8.65
C ILE A 60 9.61 8.52 -8.31
N GLU A 61 9.86 7.54 -9.19
CA GLU A 61 9.48 6.15 -8.93
C GLU A 61 10.20 5.57 -7.71
N LYS A 62 11.50 5.89 -7.53
CA LYS A 62 12.25 5.54 -6.32
C LYS A 62 11.63 6.15 -5.05
N ALA A 63 11.23 7.42 -5.11
CA ALA A 63 10.61 8.10 -3.97
C ALA A 63 9.24 7.49 -3.62
N CYS A 64 8.42 7.18 -4.63
CA CYS A 64 7.17 6.47 -4.45
C CYS A 64 7.42 5.09 -3.81
N PHE A 65 8.31 4.29 -4.39
CA PHE A 65 8.73 2.99 -3.88
C PHE A 65 9.12 3.07 -2.40
N LEU A 66 10.05 3.95 -2.07
CA LEU A 66 10.56 4.11 -0.70
C LEU A 66 9.48 4.57 0.28
N SER A 67 8.49 5.34 -0.16
CA SER A 67 7.38 5.76 0.70
C SER A 67 6.54 4.55 1.17
N HIS A 68 6.23 3.61 0.28
CA HIS A 68 5.54 2.38 0.65
C HIS A 68 6.39 1.49 1.56
N ILE A 69 7.66 1.27 1.18
CA ILE A 69 8.58 0.42 1.96
C ILE A 69 8.81 0.97 3.37
N TYR A 70 8.93 2.27 3.52
CA TYR A 70 9.09 2.91 4.83
C TYR A 70 7.85 2.69 5.71
N LEU A 71 6.65 2.77 5.14
CA LEU A 71 5.41 2.45 5.87
C LEU A 71 5.37 0.97 6.31
N TRP A 72 5.83 0.04 5.47
CA TRP A 72 5.90 -1.37 5.86
C TRP A 72 6.91 -1.58 6.99
N GLN A 73 8.08 -0.93 6.94
CA GLN A 73 9.04 -0.98 8.03
C GLN A 73 8.44 -0.39 9.32
N LYS A 74 7.80 0.78 9.22
CA LYS A 74 7.10 1.41 10.36
C LYS A 74 6.05 0.47 10.97
N MET A 75 5.27 -0.20 10.14
CA MET A 75 4.28 -1.20 10.59
C MET A 75 4.93 -2.30 11.43
N LEU A 76 6.10 -2.81 11.00
CA LEU A 76 6.84 -3.85 11.74
C LEU A 76 7.40 -3.31 13.06
N ASP A 77 7.96 -2.11 13.05
CA ASP A 77 8.52 -1.45 14.23
C ASP A 77 7.44 -1.19 15.30
N ASP A 78 6.25 -0.78 14.86
CA ASP A 78 5.08 -0.53 15.72
C ASP A 78 4.31 -1.83 16.09
N ASN A 79 4.75 -2.98 15.55
CA ASN A 79 4.13 -4.29 15.73
C ASN A 79 2.63 -4.31 15.44
N LEU A 80 2.22 -3.62 14.36
CA LEU A 80 0.84 -3.60 13.90
C LEU A 80 0.50 -4.88 13.13
N GLU A 81 -0.70 -5.40 13.30
CA GLU A 81 -1.14 -6.63 12.63
C GLU A 81 -1.46 -6.39 11.14
N TYR A 82 -2.19 -5.31 10.85
CA TYR A 82 -2.54 -4.85 9.51
C TYR A 82 -2.45 -3.33 9.44
N ILE A 83 -2.10 -2.82 8.26
CA ILE A 83 -2.30 -1.41 7.88
C ILE A 83 -3.01 -1.34 6.54
N THR A 84 -3.75 -0.24 6.33
CA THR A 84 -4.19 0.13 4.99
C THR A 84 -3.33 1.28 4.49
N VAL A 85 -2.89 1.17 3.25
CA VAL A 85 -2.08 2.19 2.57
C VAL A 85 -2.88 2.73 1.39
N PHE A 86 -2.93 4.06 1.28
CA PHE A 86 -3.57 4.79 0.19
C PHE A 86 -2.60 5.80 -0.42
N GLU A 87 -2.77 6.07 -1.70
CA GLU A 87 -2.22 7.27 -2.35
C GLU A 87 -3.21 8.46 -2.21
N ASP A 88 -2.75 9.68 -2.48
CA ASP A 88 -3.52 10.90 -2.19
C ASP A 88 -4.45 11.39 -3.30
N ASP A 89 -4.68 10.56 -4.31
CA ASP A 89 -5.57 10.86 -5.46
C ASP A 89 -6.72 9.86 -5.62
N ILE A 90 -7.04 9.11 -4.57
CA ILE A 90 -8.13 8.13 -4.54
C ILE A 90 -9.48 8.77 -4.22
N TYR A 91 -10.53 8.06 -4.58
CA TYR A 91 -11.90 8.26 -4.10
C TYR A 91 -12.36 7.02 -3.34
N LEU A 92 -12.93 7.21 -2.17
CA LEU A 92 -13.47 6.09 -1.40
C LEU A 92 -14.79 5.59 -2.03
N GLY A 93 -14.85 4.29 -2.24
CA GLY A 93 -16.07 3.63 -2.66
C GLY A 93 -17.20 3.71 -1.61
N ILE A 94 -18.42 3.43 -2.02
CA ILE A 94 -19.58 3.36 -1.10
C ILE A 94 -19.33 2.22 -0.11
N ASN A 95 -19.60 2.49 1.18
CA ASN A 95 -19.40 1.54 2.29
C ASN A 95 -17.93 1.16 2.53
N ALA A 96 -16.96 2.02 2.22
CA ALA A 96 -15.55 1.78 2.53
C ALA A 96 -15.31 1.63 4.04
N ASP A 97 -16.15 2.25 4.88
CA ASP A 97 -16.17 2.08 6.33
C ASP A 97 -16.23 0.62 6.77
N LYS A 98 -16.92 -0.25 6.02
CA LYS A 98 -17.01 -1.69 6.29
C LYS A 98 -15.68 -2.42 6.28
N PHE A 99 -14.70 -1.88 5.57
CA PHE A 99 -13.37 -2.47 5.41
C PHE A 99 -12.28 -1.74 6.19
N LEU A 100 -12.52 -0.46 6.55
CA LEU A 100 -11.47 0.45 6.99
C LEU A 100 -11.55 0.84 8.46
N ILE A 101 -12.55 0.35 9.22
CA ILE A 101 -12.69 0.66 10.65
C ILE A 101 -11.95 -0.34 11.52
N ASP A 102 -12.07 -1.62 11.24
CA ASP A 102 -11.32 -2.67 11.95
C ASP A 102 -10.88 -3.81 11.01
N TYR A 103 -10.03 -4.71 11.50
CA TYR A 103 -9.51 -5.84 10.72
C TYR A 103 -10.15 -7.18 11.07
N GLN A 104 -11.10 -7.23 11.99
CA GLN A 104 -11.65 -8.48 12.46
C GLN A 104 -12.25 -9.29 11.30
N TRP A 105 -12.87 -8.59 10.34
CA TRP A 105 -13.46 -9.23 9.17
C TRP A 105 -12.42 -9.98 8.30
N ILE A 106 -11.16 -9.53 8.28
CA ILE A 106 -10.07 -10.22 7.56
C ILE A 106 -9.81 -11.56 8.23
N SER A 107 -9.57 -11.55 9.54
CA SER A 107 -9.30 -12.75 10.33
C SER A 107 -10.46 -13.75 10.25
N ASP A 108 -11.69 -13.24 10.28
CA ASP A 108 -12.90 -14.08 10.30
C ASP A 108 -13.23 -14.70 8.92
N ASN A 109 -12.85 -14.03 7.82
CA ASN A 109 -13.32 -14.43 6.47
C ASN A 109 -12.17 -14.80 5.52
N LEU A 110 -11.02 -14.13 5.59
CA LEU A 110 -9.93 -14.29 4.63
C LEU A 110 -8.71 -15.08 5.17
N GLY A 111 -8.70 -15.36 6.48
CA GLY A 111 -7.64 -16.13 7.11
C GLY A 111 -6.26 -15.49 6.96
N ASP A 112 -5.27 -16.28 6.54
CA ASP A 112 -3.86 -15.87 6.45
C ASP A 112 -3.59 -15.15 5.09
N THR A 113 -4.18 -13.96 4.92
CA THR A 113 -4.01 -13.16 3.71
C THR A 113 -2.90 -12.12 3.91
N ASP A 114 -1.93 -12.10 2.99
CA ASP A 114 -0.80 -11.19 3.06
C ASP A 114 -1.13 -9.78 2.53
N ILE A 115 -1.84 -9.70 1.38
CA ILE A 115 -2.23 -8.42 0.75
C ILE A 115 -3.65 -8.52 0.23
N ILE A 116 -4.43 -7.44 0.41
CA ILE A 116 -5.75 -7.25 -0.19
C ILE A 116 -5.71 -5.98 -1.02
N LYS A 117 -5.85 -6.09 -2.34
CA LYS A 117 -5.96 -4.95 -3.24
C LYS A 117 -7.37 -4.37 -3.14
N LEU A 118 -7.46 -3.06 -2.92
CA LEU A 118 -8.73 -2.32 -2.77
C LEU A 118 -9.05 -1.45 -3.98
N GLU A 119 -8.21 -1.47 -4.97
CA GLU A 119 -8.33 -0.67 -6.20
C GLU A 119 -8.67 -1.53 -7.42
N THR A 120 -9.10 -0.87 -8.50
CA THR A 120 -9.22 -1.49 -9.82
C THR A 120 -8.62 -0.58 -10.88
N ALA A 121 -7.77 -1.15 -11.73
CA ALA A 121 -7.18 -0.47 -12.89
C ALA A 121 -8.01 -0.68 -14.17
N LEU A 122 -9.19 -1.33 -14.09
CA LEU A 122 -10.05 -1.69 -15.23
C LEU A 122 -9.33 -2.58 -16.27
N GLU A 123 -8.26 -3.24 -15.88
CA GLU A 123 -7.53 -4.20 -16.69
C GLU A 123 -8.12 -5.61 -16.53
N LYS A 124 -7.88 -6.45 -17.54
CA LYS A 124 -8.26 -7.86 -17.45
C LYS A 124 -7.26 -8.58 -16.55
N ILE A 125 -7.74 -9.11 -15.46
CA ILE A 125 -6.95 -9.90 -14.51
C ILE A 125 -7.47 -11.34 -14.47
N HIS A 126 -6.58 -12.27 -14.10
CA HIS A 126 -6.96 -13.64 -13.77
C HIS A 126 -7.14 -13.75 -12.26
N ILE A 127 -8.32 -14.20 -11.86
CA ILE A 127 -8.66 -14.50 -10.46
C ILE A 127 -9.07 -15.96 -10.33
N ASP A 128 -9.08 -16.48 -9.12
CA ASP A 128 -9.61 -17.80 -8.83
C ASP A 128 -11.12 -17.85 -9.08
N GLU A 129 -11.65 -19.00 -9.48
CA GLU A 129 -13.09 -19.23 -9.62
C GLU A 129 -13.79 -19.21 -8.26
N GLU A 130 -13.08 -19.63 -7.20
CA GLU A 130 -13.57 -19.57 -5.83
C GLU A 130 -13.44 -18.12 -5.29
N SER A 131 -14.51 -17.65 -4.68
CA SER A 131 -14.55 -16.37 -4.00
C SER A 131 -15.11 -16.50 -2.59
N ILE A 132 -14.64 -15.65 -1.71
CA ILE A 132 -15.19 -15.48 -0.36
C ILE A 132 -16.08 -14.25 -0.39
N SER A 133 -17.31 -14.38 0.11
CA SER A 133 -18.23 -13.24 0.22
C SER A 133 -18.17 -12.64 1.61
N TYR A 134 -18.07 -11.31 1.67
CA TYR A 134 -18.24 -10.55 2.89
C TYR A 134 -19.15 -9.36 2.59
N GLU A 135 -20.27 -9.24 3.31
CA GLU A 135 -21.33 -8.27 3.01
C GLU A 135 -21.81 -8.40 1.55
N SER A 136 -21.67 -7.34 0.75
CA SER A 136 -21.99 -7.32 -0.69
C SER A 136 -20.76 -7.45 -1.60
N TRP A 137 -19.61 -7.80 -1.04
CA TRP A 137 -18.33 -7.87 -1.74
C TRP A 137 -17.86 -9.30 -1.92
N TYR A 138 -17.06 -9.53 -2.97
CA TYR A 138 -16.46 -10.81 -3.27
C TYR A 138 -14.94 -10.65 -3.33
N PHE A 139 -14.23 -11.50 -2.60
CA PHE A 139 -12.78 -11.56 -2.58
C PHE A 139 -12.33 -12.83 -3.28
N SER A 140 -11.52 -12.70 -4.29
CA SER A 140 -10.95 -13.83 -5.04
C SER A 140 -9.44 -13.74 -5.04
N ARG A 141 -8.78 -14.91 -5.03
CA ARG A 141 -7.33 -14.96 -5.11
C ARG A 141 -6.86 -14.48 -6.49
N LEU A 142 -5.92 -13.54 -6.49
CA LEU A 142 -5.30 -13.06 -7.71
C LEU A 142 -4.33 -14.11 -8.28
N LYS A 143 -4.44 -14.40 -9.58
CA LYS A 143 -3.61 -15.38 -10.32
C LYS A 143 -2.73 -14.73 -11.39
N SER A 144 -2.84 -13.43 -11.58
CA SER A 144 -2.04 -12.66 -12.54
C SER A 144 -1.44 -11.43 -11.87
N CYS A 145 -0.58 -10.73 -12.57
CA CYS A 145 -0.16 -9.41 -12.15
C CYS A 145 -1.37 -8.46 -12.07
N HIS A 146 -1.38 -7.59 -11.09
CA HIS A 146 -2.32 -6.49 -10.95
C HIS A 146 -1.50 -5.23 -10.66
N THR A 147 -1.48 -4.30 -11.60
CA THR A 147 -0.76 -3.04 -11.47
C THR A 147 -1.47 -2.07 -10.52
N GLY A 148 -0.69 -1.15 -9.95
CA GLY A 148 -1.19 -0.11 -9.08
C GLY A 148 -0.97 -0.36 -7.58
N THR A 149 -0.79 0.75 -6.85
CA THR A 149 -0.60 0.78 -5.39
C THR A 149 -1.49 1.82 -4.73
N ALA A 150 -2.54 2.27 -5.45
CA ALA A 150 -3.41 3.36 -4.99
C ALA A 150 -4.15 3.03 -3.69
N ALA A 151 -4.51 1.75 -3.46
CA ALA A 151 -5.14 1.32 -2.21
C ALA A 151 -4.95 -0.19 -1.95
N TYR A 152 -4.42 -0.56 -0.79
CA TYR A 152 -4.29 -1.94 -0.35
C TYR A 152 -4.23 -2.07 1.17
N ILE A 153 -4.61 -3.25 1.67
CA ILE A 153 -4.34 -3.68 3.04
C ILE A 153 -3.17 -4.66 3.00
N ILE A 154 -2.24 -4.53 3.94
CA ILE A 154 -1.10 -5.45 4.09
C ILE A 154 -1.02 -5.97 5.51
N SER A 155 -0.76 -7.27 5.67
CA SER A 155 -0.49 -7.90 6.96
C SER A 155 0.97 -7.72 7.39
N ASN A 156 1.23 -7.83 8.69
CA ASN A 156 2.59 -7.83 9.24
C ASN A 156 3.47 -8.91 8.58
N LYS A 157 2.92 -10.11 8.39
CA LYS A 157 3.60 -11.21 7.71
C LYS A 157 3.91 -10.87 6.25
N GLY A 158 2.94 -10.29 5.52
CA GLY A 158 3.12 -9.86 4.13
C GLY A 158 4.20 -8.80 4.00
N ALA A 159 4.15 -7.76 4.84
CA ALA A 159 5.16 -6.70 4.89
C ALA A 159 6.56 -7.26 5.15
N LYS A 160 6.71 -8.17 6.12
CA LYS A 160 7.98 -8.82 6.44
C LYS A 160 8.53 -9.64 5.26
N THR A 161 7.66 -10.42 4.60
CA THR A 161 8.05 -11.26 3.46
C THR A 161 8.52 -10.40 2.29
N LEU A 162 7.78 -9.34 1.96
CA LEU A 162 8.15 -8.42 0.89
C LEU A 162 9.43 -7.65 1.19
N LEU A 163 9.59 -7.13 2.40
CA LEU A 163 10.80 -6.43 2.81
C LEU A 163 12.05 -7.32 2.69
N GLN A 164 11.98 -8.58 3.14
CA GLN A 164 13.07 -9.53 2.99
C GLN A 164 13.42 -9.79 1.52
N HIS A 165 12.42 -9.90 0.66
CA HIS A 165 12.63 -10.05 -0.77
C HIS A 165 13.31 -8.82 -1.36
N ILE A 166 12.77 -7.63 -1.10
CA ILE A 166 13.30 -6.36 -1.63
C ILE A 166 14.73 -6.10 -1.16
N GLN A 167 15.07 -6.43 0.09
CA GLN A 167 16.42 -6.32 0.62
C GLN A 167 17.43 -7.29 -0.03
N SER A 168 16.94 -8.34 -0.71
CA SER A 168 17.78 -9.27 -1.47
C SER A 168 18.00 -8.87 -2.93
N LEU A 169 17.32 -7.81 -3.42
CA LEU A 169 17.45 -7.35 -4.80
C LEU A 169 18.78 -6.62 -5.03
N SER A 170 19.36 -6.85 -6.20
CA SER A 170 20.46 -6.01 -6.71
C SER A 170 19.91 -4.73 -7.35
N GLU A 171 20.76 -3.77 -7.63
CA GLU A 171 20.39 -2.50 -8.26
C GLU A 171 19.65 -2.65 -9.60
N ASP A 172 19.93 -3.75 -10.33
CA ASP A 172 19.34 -4.05 -11.63
C ASP A 172 17.98 -4.77 -11.56
N ASP A 173 17.54 -5.19 -10.37
CA ASP A 173 16.33 -6.00 -10.20
C ASP A 173 15.09 -5.17 -9.81
N TYR A 174 15.27 -3.90 -9.48
CA TYR A 174 14.16 -3.05 -9.08
C TYR A 174 13.22 -2.74 -10.23
N ILE A 175 11.94 -2.84 -9.95
CA ILE A 175 10.81 -2.41 -10.80
C ILE A 175 9.97 -1.38 -10.05
N ALA A 176 9.13 -0.62 -10.75
CA ALA A 176 8.23 0.32 -10.10
C ALA A 176 7.31 -0.42 -9.11
N ILE A 177 6.98 0.23 -7.97
CA ILE A 177 6.23 -0.39 -6.86
C ILE A 177 4.86 -0.90 -7.30
N ASP A 178 4.23 -0.21 -8.24
CA ASP A 178 2.93 -0.56 -8.81
C ASP A 178 2.94 -1.81 -9.71
N HIS A 179 4.12 -2.35 -10.01
CA HIS A 179 4.33 -3.61 -10.74
C HIS A 179 4.78 -4.79 -9.85
N MET A 180 4.91 -4.58 -8.54
CA MET A 180 5.34 -5.61 -7.59
C MET A 180 4.24 -6.58 -7.16
#